data_d8c38b302e6a56e35b8c4ff37479ba66
#
_entry.id   d8c38b302e6a56e35b8c4ff37479ba66
#
_cell.length_a   1.000
_cell.length_b   1.000
_cell.length_c   1.000
_cell.angle_alpha   90.00
_cell.angle_beta   90.00
_cell.angle_gamma   90.00
#
_symmetry.space_group_name_H-M   'P 1'
#
loop_
_entity.id
_entity.type
_entity.pdbx_description
1 polymer ?
#
loop_
_entity_poly.entity_id
_entity_poly.type
_entity_poly.pdbx_seq_one_letter_code
_entity_poly.pdbx_strand_id
1 'polypeptide(L)'
;MSHKYVYLFSEGDENMRELLGGKGANLAQMTRLGMPVPQGFTISTEACTRYYDDGKKIAPEIEAEIYEYLAKMEEINGKKFGDPKNPLLVSVRSGARASMPGMMDTILNLGLNDEVAAGMIAGNPDPKFERFVYDSYRRFIQMFSDVVMEISKKTFEVIIDEIKDRKGVKNDIDLDVNDMKELVKRFKEYYKEQKGTDFPTDPKTQMMEAVKAVFRSWDNPRANVYRRMNDIPYSWGTAVNVQPMVFGNLNENSGTGVAFTRDPATGEKALFGEYLINAQGEDVVAGVRTPSKIDQLKQDMPQVYEQFATIAQNLENHYKDMQDMEFTIENGKLYMLQTRNGKR
;
A
#
# COMPACT_ATOMS: atom_id res chain seq x y z
N MET A 1 -4.07 -13.60 -30.97
CA MET A 1 -4.32 -13.33 -29.53
C MET A 1 -3.53 -12.10 -29.11
N SER A 2 -4.17 -11.15 -28.38
CA SER A 2 -3.46 -9.99 -27.84
C SER A 2 -2.52 -10.41 -26.71
N HIS A 3 -1.38 -9.72 -26.58
CA HIS A 3 -0.42 -9.96 -25.51
C HIS A 3 -1.04 -9.60 -24.16
N LYS A 4 -0.74 -10.39 -23.12
CA LYS A 4 -1.23 -10.18 -21.76
C LYS A 4 -0.23 -9.35 -20.96
N TYR A 5 -0.71 -8.23 -20.38
CA TYR A 5 0.11 -7.33 -19.56
C TYR A 5 -0.30 -7.30 -18.11
N VAL A 6 -1.51 -7.76 -17.77
CA VAL A 6 -2.07 -7.67 -16.41
C VAL A 6 -2.50 -9.04 -15.93
N TYR A 7 -2.24 -9.30 -14.64
CA TYR A 7 -2.45 -10.61 -14.02
C TYR A 7 -3.14 -10.44 -12.67
N LEU A 8 -4.24 -11.16 -12.43
CA LEU A 8 -4.76 -11.30 -11.06
C LEU A 8 -3.72 -12.04 -10.20
N PHE A 9 -3.71 -11.81 -8.90
CA PHE A 9 -2.81 -12.57 -8.01
C PHE A 9 -3.04 -14.07 -8.14
N SER A 10 -4.32 -14.49 -8.33
CA SER A 10 -4.67 -15.89 -8.54
C SER A 10 -4.18 -16.48 -9.87
N GLU A 11 -3.77 -15.66 -10.82
CA GLU A 11 -3.24 -16.09 -12.11
C GLU A 11 -1.72 -16.25 -12.11
N GLY A 12 -1.03 -15.80 -11.07
CA GLY A 12 0.42 -15.84 -10.97
C GLY A 12 0.96 -16.91 -10.03
N ASP A 13 2.28 -17.03 -9.97
CA ASP A 13 3.02 -17.87 -9.03
C ASP A 13 4.44 -17.32 -8.81
N GLU A 14 5.18 -17.96 -7.90
CA GLU A 14 6.54 -17.55 -7.53
C GLU A 14 7.56 -17.61 -8.67
N ASN A 15 7.27 -18.39 -9.74
CA ASN A 15 8.16 -18.55 -10.89
C ASN A 15 8.02 -17.40 -11.90
N MET A 16 7.04 -16.53 -11.73
CA MET A 16 6.78 -15.40 -12.62
C MET A 16 7.44 -14.10 -12.14
N ARG A 17 8.55 -14.20 -11.44
CA ARG A 17 9.24 -13.04 -10.87
C ARG A 17 9.70 -12.04 -11.93
N GLU A 18 10.03 -12.48 -13.13
CA GLU A 18 10.42 -11.60 -14.22
C GLU A 18 9.27 -10.68 -14.67
N LEU A 19 8.05 -11.20 -14.70
CA LEU A 19 6.84 -10.46 -15.11
C LEU A 19 6.19 -9.70 -13.98
N LEU A 20 6.10 -10.31 -12.78
CA LEU A 20 5.32 -9.79 -11.67
C LEU A 20 6.18 -9.01 -10.65
N GLY A 21 7.51 -9.04 -10.83
CA GLY A 21 8.43 -8.57 -9.80
C GLY A 21 8.47 -9.52 -8.61
N GLY A 22 9.37 -9.28 -7.66
CA GLY A 22 9.49 -10.12 -6.47
C GLY A 22 8.25 -10.07 -5.59
N LYS A 23 7.73 -8.88 -5.37
CA LYS A 23 6.54 -8.67 -4.54
C LYS A 23 5.29 -9.29 -5.14
N GLY A 24 5.04 -9.06 -6.43
CA GLY A 24 3.87 -9.61 -7.12
C GLY A 24 3.90 -11.13 -7.20
N ALA A 25 5.07 -11.72 -7.47
CA ALA A 25 5.23 -13.17 -7.49
C ALA A 25 4.94 -13.81 -6.13
N ASN A 26 5.41 -13.19 -5.05
CA ASN A 26 5.17 -13.69 -3.69
C ASN A 26 3.72 -13.49 -3.24
N LEU A 27 3.07 -12.39 -3.61
CA LEU A 27 1.63 -12.20 -3.37
C LEU A 27 0.81 -13.28 -4.09
N ALA A 28 1.16 -13.58 -5.34
CA ALA A 28 0.52 -14.62 -6.13
C ALA A 28 0.73 -16.02 -5.48
N GLN A 29 1.95 -16.31 -5.02
CA GLN A 29 2.24 -17.58 -4.37
C GLN A 29 1.51 -17.75 -3.05
N MET A 30 1.47 -16.73 -2.21
CA MET A 30 0.68 -16.76 -0.97
C MET A 30 -0.80 -16.99 -1.25
N THR A 31 -1.33 -16.39 -2.32
CA THR A 31 -2.71 -16.62 -2.77
C THR A 31 -2.93 -18.09 -3.14
N ARG A 32 -2.02 -18.68 -3.90
CA ARG A 32 -2.09 -20.12 -4.26
C ARG A 32 -2.02 -21.04 -3.06
N LEU A 33 -1.29 -20.65 -2.03
CA LEU A 33 -1.19 -21.41 -0.78
C LEU A 33 -2.41 -21.23 0.13
N GLY A 34 -3.42 -20.48 -0.32
CA GLY A 34 -4.66 -20.26 0.44
C GLY A 34 -4.53 -19.27 1.58
N MET A 35 -3.48 -18.45 1.58
CA MET A 35 -3.26 -17.45 2.63
C MET A 35 -4.13 -16.20 2.42
N PRO A 36 -4.47 -15.48 3.50
CA PRO A 36 -5.35 -14.31 3.42
C PRO A 36 -4.62 -13.08 2.87
N VAL A 37 -4.56 -13.00 1.55
CA VAL A 37 -3.99 -11.86 0.82
C VAL A 37 -5.13 -11.01 0.27
N PRO A 38 -5.11 -9.68 0.46
CA PRO A 38 -6.07 -8.81 -0.21
C PRO A 38 -5.93 -8.98 -1.73
N GLN A 39 -7.02 -9.40 -2.38
CA GLN A 39 -6.99 -9.86 -3.78
C GLN A 39 -7.02 -8.72 -4.77
N GLY A 40 -5.91 -8.51 -5.44
CA GLY A 40 -5.70 -7.49 -6.46
C GLY A 40 -5.09 -8.04 -7.73
N PHE A 41 -4.41 -7.16 -8.46
CA PHE A 41 -3.75 -7.53 -9.72
C PHE A 41 -2.38 -6.87 -9.84
N THR A 42 -1.55 -7.45 -10.70
CA THR A 42 -0.22 -6.95 -11.03
C THR A 42 -0.18 -6.54 -12.49
N ILE A 43 0.25 -5.31 -12.73
CA ILE A 43 0.59 -4.81 -14.07
C ILE A 43 2.06 -5.18 -14.29
N SER A 44 2.34 -5.96 -15.33
CA SER A 44 3.64 -6.60 -15.51
C SER A 44 4.78 -5.62 -15.82
N THR A 45 6.01 -6.10 -15.64
CA THR A 45 7.22 -5.38 -16.04
C THR A 45 7.27 -5.10 -17.54
N GLU A 46 6.64 -5.93 -18.36
CA GLU A 46 6.52 -5.70 -19.81
C GLU A 46 5.69 -4.46 -20.12
N ALA A 47 4.66 -4.17 -19.33
CA ALA A 47 3.89 -2.94 -19.47
C ALA A 47 4.75 -1.70 -19.15
N CYS A 48 5.63 -1.80 -18.17
CA CYS A 48 6.59 -0.75 -17.84
C CYS A 48 7.57 -0.49 -19.00
N THR A 49 8.17 -1.56 -19.54
CA THR A 49 9.09 -1.46 -20.67
C THR A 49 8.40 -0.81 -21.86
N ARG A 50 7.18 -1.23 -22.16
CA ARG A 50 6.40 -0.64 -23.24
C ARG A 50 6.06 0.83 -23.01
N TYR A 51 5.78 1.21 -21.76
CA TYR A 51 5.56 2.61 -21.38
C TYR A 51 6.75 3.49 -21.81
N TYR A 52 7.98 3.04 -21.58
CA TYR A 52 9.18 3.78 -21.99
C TYR A 52 9.39 3.74 -23.52
N ASP A 53 9.15 2.60 -24.16
CA ASP A 53 9.25 2.46 -25.61
C ASP A 53 8.24 3.35 -26.35
N ASP A 54 7.06 3.57 -25.77
CA ASP A 54 5.99 4.40 -26.33
C ASP A 54 6.13 5.89 -25.93
N GLY A 55 7.27 6.31 -25.45
CA GLY A 55 7.53 7.72 -25.10
C GLY A 55 6.86 8.17 -23.80
N LYS A 56 6.85 7.31 -22.78
CA LYS A 56 6.25 7.55 -21.48
C LYS A 56 4.73 7.71 -21.54
N LYS A 57 4.09 6.82 -22.28
CA LYS A 57 2.63 6.74 -22.41
C LYS A 57 2.19 5.29 -22.24
N ILE A 58 1.02 5.11 -21.62
CA ILE A 58 0.39 3.79 -21.53
C ILE A 58 -0.41 3.56 -22.80
N ALA A 59 -0.11 2.48 -23.51
CA ALA A 59 -0.83 2.13 -24.74
C ALA A 59 -2.32 1.92 -24.45
N PRO A 60 -3.21 2.33 -25.36
CA PRO A 60 -4.66 2.19 -25.16
C PRO A 60 -5.12 0.77 -24.82
N GLU A 61 -4.52 -0.26 -25.42
CA GLU A 61 -4.83 -1.66 -25.13
C GLU A 61 -4.41 -2.08 -23.73
N ILE A 62 -3.31 -1.52 -23.19
CA ILE A 62 -2.86 -1.78 -21.82
C ILE A 62 -3.80 -1.07 -20.83
N GLU A 63 -4.16 0.17 -21.11
CA GLU A 63 -5.12 0.92 -20.29
C GLU A 63 -6.46 0.20 -20.21
N ALA A 64 -6.98 -0.29 -21.34
CA ALA A 64 -8.21 -1.07 -21.36
C ALA A 64 -8.10 -2.35 -20.54
N GLU A 65 -6.97 -3.05 -20.60
CA GLU A 65 -6.72 -4.26 -19.80
C GLU A 65 -6.67 -3.93 -18.31
N ILE A 66 -6.07 -2.82 -17.93
CA ILE A 66 -6.05 -2.38 -16.51
C ILE A 66 -7.48 -2.15 -16.00
N TYR A 67 -8.34 -1.49 -16.78
CA TYR A 67 -9.74 -1.28 -16.39
C TYR A 67 -10.54 -2.59 -16.35
N GLU A 68 -10.27 -3.53 -17.25
CA GLU A 68 -10.87 -4.87 -17.21
C GLU A 68 -10.52 -5.59 -15.90
N TYR A 69 -9.25 -5.53 -15.48
CA TYR A 69 -8.79 -6.18 -14.26
C TYR A 69 -9.25 -5.44 -13.01
N LEU A 70 -9.44 -4.13 -13.08
CA LEU A 70 -10.11 -3.38 -12.02
C LEU A 70 -11.53 -3.92 -11.79
N ALA A 71 -12.29 -4.13 -12.85
CA ALA A 71 -13.64 -4.70 -12.75
C ALA A 71 -13.63 -6.11 -12.13
N LYS A 72 -12.66 -6.94 -12.51
CA LYS A 72 -12.48 -8.27 -11.90
C LYS A 72 -12.16 -8.18 -10.41
N MET A 73 -11.30 -7.27 -10.02
CA MET A 73 -10.95 -7.04 -8.61
C MET A 73 -12.18 -6.57 -7.81
N GLU A 74 -12.98 -5.67 -8.37
CA GLU A 74 -14.21 -5.22 -7.75
C GLU A 74 -15.16 -6.39 -7.48
N GLU A 75 -15.35 -7.27 -8.47
CA GLU A 75 -16.20 -8.46 -8.35
C GLU A 75 -15.68 -9.42 -7.26
N ILE A 76 -14.38 -9.72 -7.26
CA ILE A 76 -13.76 -10.61 -6.27
C ILE A 76 -13.95 -10.08 -4.84
N ASN A 77 -13.82 -8.76 -4.66
CA ASN A 77 -13.88 -8.14 -3.33
C ASN A 77 -15.31 -7.76 -2.90
N GLY A 78 -16.28 -7.81 -3.81
CA GLY A 78 -17.66 -7.40 -3.53
C GLY A 78 -17.79 -5.92 -3.18
N LYS A 79 -16.89 -5.08 -3.69
CA LYS A 79 -16.85 -3.63 -3.47
C LYS A 79 -16.59 -2.95 -4.79
N LYS A 80 -16.94 -1.67 -4.88
CA LYS A 80 -16.79 -0.92 -6.12
C LYS A 80 -15.97 0.34 -5.93
N PHE A 81 -15.02 0.54 -6.83
CA PHE A 81 -14.13 1.69 -6.85
C PHE A 81 -14.94 2.96 -7.15
N GLY A 82 -14.97 3.90 -6.21
CA GLY A 82 -15.73 5.14 -6.34
C GLY A 82 -17.20 5.07 -5.90
N ASP A 83 -17.69 3.93 -5.44
CA ASP A 83 -19.06 3.80 -4.95
C ASP A 83 -19.16 4.31 -3.49
N PRO A 84 -19.94 5.39 -3.23
CA PRO A 84 -20.06 5.92 -1.87
C PRO A 84 -20.68 4.95 -0.86
N LYS A 85 -21.48 4.00 -1.33
CA LYS A 85 -22.20 3.06 -0.44
C LYS A 85 -21.34 1.87 -0.04
N ASN A 86 -20.46 1.42 -0.92
CA ASN A 86 -19.60 0.26 -0.67
C ASN A 86 -18.28 0.44 -1.41
N PRO A 87 -17.45 1.40 -0.98
CA PRO A 87 -16.26 1.78 -1.71
C PRO A 87 -15.13 0.77 -1.58
N LEU A 88 -14.47 0.50 -2.71
CA LEU A 88 -13.17 -0.12 -2.75
C LEU A 88 -12.12 0.99 -2.73
N LEU A 89 -11.21 0.95 -1.76
CA LEU A 89 -10.01 1.79 -1.76
C LEU A 89 -8.82 0.90 -2.09
N VAL A 90 -7.85 1.44 -2.82
CA VAL A 90 -6.70 0.64 -3.27
C VAL A 90 -5.37 1.32 -3.00
N SER A 91 -4.32 0.50 -2.92
CA SER A 91 -2.93 0.93 -3.00
C SER A 91 -2.39 0.64 -4.38
N VAL A 92 -1.44 1.46 -4.82
CA VAL A 92 -0.64 1.24 -6.03
C VAL A 92 0.82 1.25 -5.61
N ARG A 93 1.50 0.13 -5.79
CA ARG A 93 2.87 -0.07 -5.31
C ARG A 93 3.76 -0.58 -6.42
N SER A 94 5.01 -0.15 -6.41
CA SER A 94 6.05 -0.73 -7.26
C SER A 94 6.42 -2.14 -6.81
N GLY A 95 6.95 -2.93 -7.75
CA GLY A 95 7.49 -4.24 -7.45
C GLY A 95 8.51 -4.63 -8.52
N ALA A 96 9.79 -4.34 -8.26
CA ALA A 96 10.85 -4.73 -9.17
C ALA A 96 11.24 -6.20 -9.00
N ARG A 97 11.86 -6.78 -10.03
CA ARG A 97 12.41 -8.13 -10.01
C ARG A 97 13.46 -8.31 -8.91
N ALA A 98 14.29 -7.30 -8.68
CA ALA A 98 15.19 -7.23 -7.54
C ALA A 98 14.66 -6.24 -6.50
N SER A 99 14.90 -6.53 -5.22
CA SER A 99 14.48 -5.63 -4.14
C SER A 99 15.22 -4.28 -4.23
N MET A 100 14.47 -3.19 -4.21
CA MET A 100 14.97 -1.82 -4.27
C MET A 100 14.30 -0.96 -3.19
N PRO A 101 14.58 -1.21 -1.90
CA PRO A 101 13.88 -0.55 -0.80
C PRO A 101 14.03 0.98 -0.83
N GLY A 102 12.92 1.69 -0.74
CA GLY A 102 12.89 3.16 -0.69
C GLY A 102 13.23 3.86 -2.00
N MET A 103 13.45 3.12 -3.10
CA MET A 103 13.86 3.71 -4.37
C MET A 103 12.68 4.07 -5.27
N MET A 104 11.54 3.42 -5.11
CA MET A 104 10.35 3.63 -5.93
C MET A 104 9.13 3.92 -5.06
N ASP A 105 8.08 4.42 -5.70
CA ASP A 105 6.95 5.03 -5.00
C ASP A 105 5.82 4.06 -4.67
N THR A 106 5.06 4.44 -3.64
CA THR A 106 3.82 3.80 -3.20
C THR A 106 2.77 4.87 -3.00
N ILE A 107 1.55 4.61 -3.46
CA ILE A 107 0.40 5.49 -3.23
C ILE A 107 -0.70 4.68 -2.53
N LEU A 108 -1.22 5.21 -1.42
CA LEU A 108 -2.25 4.58 -0.60
C LEU A 108 -3.58 5.33 -0.71
N ASN A 109 -4.66 4.67 -0.34
CA ASN A 109 -5.99 5.26 -0.19
C ASN A 109 -6.62 5.82 -1.47
N LEU A 110 -6.20 5.31 -2.64
CA LEU A 110 -6.80 5.70 -3.91
C LEU A 110 -8.29 5.34 -3.94
N GLY A 111 -9.08 6.21 -4.50
CA GLY A 111 -10.54 6.10 -4.56
C GLY A 111 -11.25 7.09 -3.66
N LEU A 112 -10.53 7.77 -2.75
CA LEU A 112 -11.12 8.78 -1.88
C LEU A 112 -11.41 10.08 -2.64
N ASN A 113 -12.58 10.61 -2.38
CA ASN A 113 -13.04 11.94 -2.77
C ASN A 113 -14.11 12.37 -1.76
N ASP A 114 -14.68 13.56 -1.89
CA ASP A 114 -15.67 14.07 -0.95
C ASP A 114 -16.91 13.18 -0.87
N GLU A 115 -17.37 12.69 -2.02
CA GLU A 115 -18.56 11.84 -2.11
C GLU A 115 -18.35 10.48 -1.45
N VAL A 116 -17.21 9.84 -1.70
CA VAL A 116 -16.86 8.54 -1.09
C VAL A 116 -16.69 8.70 0.41
N ALA A 117 -15.97 9.75 0.86
CA ALA A 117 -15.80 10.03 2.29
C ALA A 117 -17.14 10.22 2.99
N ALA A 118 -18.04 11.02 2.42
CA ALA A 118 -19.38 11.25 2.96
C ALA A 118 -20.19 9.94 3.01
N GLY A 119 -20.11 9.12 1.97
CA GLY A 119 -20.80 7.82 1.92
C GLY A 119 -20.32 6.83 2.98
N MET A 120 -19.00 6.76 3.20
CA MET A 120 -18.41 5.93 4.25
C MET A 120 -18.91 6.35 5.63
N ILE A 121 -18.92 7.64 5.92
CA ILE A 121 -19.35 8.21 7.19
C ILE A 121 -20.85 7.97 7.40
N ALA A 122 -21.67 8.12 6.36
CA ALA A 122 -23.10 7.85 6.43
C ALA A 122 -23.39 6.39 6.77
N GLY A 123 -22.54 5.47 6.36
CA GLY A 123 -22.66 4.03 6.66
C GLY A 123 -22.20 3.62 8.05
N ASN A 124 -21.51 4.49 8.77
CA ASN A 124 -21.01 4.23 10.12
C ASN A 124 -20.98 5.52 10.93
N PRO A 125 -21.96 5.74 11.83
CA PRO A 125 -22.10 6.99 12.56
C PRO A 125 -21.12 7.19 13.73
N ASP A 126 -20.22 6.24 13.99
CA ASP A 126 -19.23 6.37 15.07
C ASP A 126 -18.28 7.56 14.78
N PRO A 127 -18.16 8.54 15.72
CA PRO A 127 -17.24 9.67 15.54
C PRO A 127 -15.79 9.26 15.33
N LYS A 128 -15.35 8.15 15.88
CA LYS A 128 -14.00 7.62 15.67
C LYS A 128 -13.80 7.16 14.23
N PHE A 129 -14.84 6.61 13.61
CA PHE A 129 -14.81 6.23 12.21
C PHE A 129 -14.77 7.45 11.29
N GLU A 130 -15.51 8.51 11.61
CA GLU A 130 -15.45 9.77 10.87
C GLU A 130 -14.03 10.35 10.88
N ARG A 131 -13.37 10.35 12.05
CA ARG A 131 -11.98 10.77 12.15
C ARG A 131 -11.07 9.91 11.28
N PHE A 132 -11.26 8.59 11.31
CA PHE A 132 -10.50 7.65 10.49
C PHE A 132 -10.63 7.97 9.00
N VAL A 133 -11.83 8.26 8.52
CA VAL A 133 -12.08 8.58 7.10
C VAL A 133 -11.33 9.86 6.70
N TYR A 134 -11.44 10.92 7.50
CA TYR A 134 -10.76 12.18 7.19
C TYR A 134 -9.23 12.09 7.36
N ASP A 135 -8.76 11.31 8.31
CA ASP A 135 -7.33 11.01 8.44
C ASP A 135 -6.80 10.30 7.20
N SER A 136 -7.52 9.29 6.71
CA SER A 136 -7.17 8.58 5.48
C SER A 136 -7.22 9.50 4.26
N TYR A 137 -8.17 10.40 4.21
CA TYR A 137 -8.33 11.35 3.11
C TYR A 137 -7.18 12.37 3.08
N ARG A 138 -6.83 12.96 4.22
CA ARG A 138 -5.71 13.92 4.27
C ARG A 138 -4.38 13.25 3.91
N ARG A 139 -4.16 12.00 4.35
CA ARG A 139 -2.98 11.21 3.99
C ARG A 139 -2.93 10.95 2.48
N PHE A 140 -4.07 10.63 1.89
CA PHE A 140 -4.16 10.43 0.44
C PHE A 140 -3.81 11.69 -0.34
N ILE A 141 -4.38 12.83 0.03
CA ILE A 141 -4.11 14.11 -0.66
C ILE A 141 -2.62 14.45 -0.59
N GLN A 142 -2.01 14.33 0.57
CA GLN A 142 -0.59 14.60 0.76
C GLN A 142 0.28 13.68 -0.09
N MET A 143 0.04 12.38 0.01
CA MET A 143 0.85 11.37 -0.69
C MET A 143 0.69 11.46 -2.21
N PHE A 144 -0.55 11.60 -2.70
CA PHE A 144 -0.82 11.77 -4.12
C PHE A 144 -0.18 13.05 -4.67
N SER A 145 -0.30 14.14 -3.93
CA SER A 145 0.29 15.43 -4.32
C SER A 145 1.82 15.34 -4.41
N ASP A 146 2.45 14.73 -3.43
CA ASP A 146 3.92 14.58 -3.39
C ASP A 146 4.42 13.59 -4.46
N VAL A 147 3.88 12.39 -4.48
CA VAL A 147 4.38 11.29 -5.32
C VAL A 147 3.94 11.44 -6.78
N VAL A 148 2.66 11.71 -7.02
CA VAL A 148 2.10 11.72 -8.38
C VAL A 148 2.27 13.06 -9.04
N MET A 149 2.02 14.15 -8.31
CA MET A 149 1.97 15.50 -8.87
C MET A 149 3.25 16.31 -8.60
N GLU A 150 4.22 15.71 -7.93
CA GLU A 150 5.54 16.32 -7.66
C GLU A 150 5.47 17.65 -6.87
N ILE A 151 4.50 17.75 -5.96
CA ILE A 151 4.39 18.88 -5.03
C ILE A 151 5.09 18.47 -3.73
N SER A 152 6.14 19.21 -3.32
CA SER A 152 6.88 18.88 -2.10
C SER A 152 5.97 18.72 -0.88
N LYS A 153 6.17 17.62 -0.13
CA LYS A 153 5.42 17.38 1.10
C LYS A 153 5.69 18.37 2.23
N LYS A 154 6.73 19.19 2.12
CA LYS A 154 7.14 20.12 3.18
C LYS A 154 6.03 21.09 3.59
N THR A 155 5.31 21.67 2.64
CA THR A 155 4.22 22.61 2.96
C THR A 155 3.05 21.91 3.63
N PHE A 156 2.74 20.66 3.24
CA PHE A 156 1.73 19.85 3.91
C PHE A 156 2.12 19.60 5.38
N GLU A 157 3.38 19.29 5.63
CA GLU A 157 3.91 19.10 6.99
C GLU A 157 3.83 20.39 7.81
N VAL A 158 4.13 21.54 7.21
CA VAL A 158 4.00 22.86 7.86
C VAL A 158 2.54 23.12 8.27
N ILE A 159 1.58 22.80 7.41
CA ILE A 159 0.15 22.96 7.73
C ILE A 159 -0.25 22.11 8.93
N ILE A 160 0.22 20.86 8.97
CA ILE A 160 -0.02 19.95 10.12
C ILE A 160 0.59 20.56 11.39
N ASP A 161 1.83 21.02 11.32
CA ASP A 161 2.53 21.61 12.47
C ASP A 161 1.85 22.88 12.98
N GLU A 162 1.32 23.71 12.09
CA GLU A 162 0.55 24.91 12.48
C GLU A 162 -0.69 24.54 13.31
N ILE A 163 -1.42 23.49 12.93
CA ILE A 163 -2.59 23.03 13.67
C ILE A 163 -2.17 22.44 15.01
N LYS A 164 -1.11 21.66 15.05
CA LYS A 164 -0.56 21.09 16.28
C LYS A 164 -0.11 22.17 17.25
N ASP A 165 0.61 23.19 16.78
CA ASP A 165 1.09 24.31 17.57
C ASP A 165 -0.08 25.11 18.15
N ARG A 166 -1.09 25.42 17.33
CA ARG A 166 -2.29 26.13 17.77
C ARG A 166 -3.04 25.37 18.87
N LYS A 167 -3.05 24.04 18.78
CA LYS A 167 -3.74 23.17 19.71
C LYS A 167 -2.88 22.80 20.93
N GLY A 168 -1.57 23.03 20.87
CA GLY A 168 -0.63 22.67 21.93
C GLY A 168 -0.36 21.17 22.01
N VAL A 169 -0.42 20.44 20.91
CA VAL A 169 -0.18 18.99 20.82
C VAL A 169 1.02 18.67 19.93
N LYS A 170 1.58 17.47 20.06
CA LYS A 170 2.79 17.07 19.35
C LYS A 170 2.58 15.98 18.31
N ASN A 171 1.56 15.13 18.48
CA ASN A 171 1.37 13.92 17.67
C ASN A 171 0.09 13.99 16.84
N ASP A 172 0.09 13.33 15.68
CA ASP A 172 -1.08 13.25 14.81
C ASP A 172 -2.29 12.64 15.52
N ILE A 173 -2.06 11.70 16.43
CA ILE A 173 -3.11 11.03 17.19
C ILE A 173 -3.89 12.00 18.10
N ASP A 174 -3.28 13.13 18.45
CA ASP A 174 -3.89 14.16 19.30
C ASP A 174 -4.83 15.10 18.51
N LEU A 175 -4.84 15.00 17.18
CA LEU A 175 -5.72 15.77 16.32
C LEU A 175 -7.10 15.09 16.25
N ASP A 176 -8.16 15.90 16.38
CA ASP A 176 -9.54 15.42 16.33
C ASP A 176 -10.12 15.45 14.91
N VAL A 177 -11.39 15.05 14.77
CA VAL A 177 -12.06 15.01 13.47
C VAL A 177 -12.13 16.40 12.81
N ASN A 178 -12.34 17.44 13.59
CA ASN A 178 -12.41 18.81 13.05
C ASN A 178 -11.04 19.25 12.53
N ASP A 179 -9.97 18.88 13.23
CA ASP A 179 -8.60 19.13 12.77
C ASP A 179 -8.33 18.41 11.45
N MET A 180 -8.77 17.14 11.33
CA MET A 180 -8.60 16.36 10.10
C MET A 180 -9.40 16.96 8.93
N LYS A 181 -10.61 17.46 9.17
CA LYS A 181 -11.41 18.17 8.18
C LYS A 181 -10.74 19.46 7.71
N GLU A 182 -10.16 20.21 8.63
CA GLU A 182 -9.39 21.42 8.30
C GLU A 182 -8.16 21.07 7.46
N LEU A 183 -7.45 20.00 7.78
CA LEU A 183 -6.31 19.52 6.99
C LEU A 183 -6.72 19.17 5.56
N VAL A 184 -7.79 18.42 5.38
CA VAL A 184 -8.30 18.07 4.04
C VAL A 184 -8.61 19.34 3.25
N LYS A 185 -9.30 20.29 3.85
CA LYS A 185 -9.64 21.57 3.20
C LYS A 185 -8.39 22.34 2.79
N ARG A 186 -7.46 22.54 3.72
CA ARG A 186 -6.23 23.32 3.47
C ARG A 186 -5.30 22.62 2.50
N PHE A 187 -5.22 21.29 2.52
CA PHE A 187 -4.43 20.51 1.57
C PHE A 187 -4.96 20.67 0.14
N LYS A 188 -6.29 20.63 -0.03
CA LYS A 188 -6.91 20.86 -1.35
C LYS A 188 -6.68 22.28 -1.85
N GLU A 189 -6.80 23.27 -0.98
CA GLU A 189 -6.52 24.67 -1.30
C GLU A 189 -5.07 24.86 -1.77
N TYR A 190 -4.12 24.25 -1.05
CA TYR A 190 -2.72 24.30 -1.41
C TYR A 190 -2.45 23.56 -2.74
N TYR A 191 -3.06 22.41 -2.95
CA TYR A 191 -2.96 21.69 -4.22
C TYR A 191 -3.42 22.59 -5.40
N LYS A 192 -4.57 23.22 -5.25
CA LYS A 192 -5.12 24.12 -6.28
C LYS A 192 -4.22 25.32 -6.53
N GLU A 193 -3.65 25.89 -5.50
CA GLU A 193 -2.68 26.99 -5.60
C GLU A 193 -1.46 26.57 -6.43
N GLN A 194 -0.94 25.38 -6.20
CA GLN A 194 0.25 24.86 -6.89
C GLN A 194 -0.03 24.41 -8.33
N LYS A 195 -1.19 23.80 -8.59
CA LYS A 195 -1.50 23.19 -9.89
C LYS A 195 -2.48 23.98 -10.76
N GLY A 196 -3.18 24.94 -10.19
CA GLY A 196 -4.20 25.71 -10.90
C GLY A 196 -5.50 24.98 -11.15
N THR A 197 -5.62 23.73 -10.72
CA THR A 197 -6.80 22.87 -10.87
C THR A 197 -7.16 22.23 -9.55
N ASP A 198 -8.42 21.79 -9.42
CA ASP A 198 -8.86 21.06 -8.22
C ASP A 198 -8.17 19.71 -8.09
N PHE A 199 -8.05 19.22 -6.85
CA PHE A 199 -7.54 17.88 -6.58
C PHE A 199 -8.39 16.83 -7.33
N PRO A 200 -7.79 15.82 -8.00
CA PRO A 200 -8.53 14.84 -8.79
C PRO A 200 -9.57 14.08 -7.98
N THR A 201 -10.81 14.05 -8.45
CA THR A 201 -11.94 13.40 -7.77
C THR A 201 -12.35 12.07 -8.40
N ASP A 202 -12.03 11.85 -9.68
CA ASP A 202 -12.37 10.60 -10.36
C ASP A 202 -11.42 9.47 -9.94
N PRO A 203 -11.92 8.41 -9.28
CA PRO A 203 -11.06 7.32 -8.80
C PRO A 203 -10.25 6.64 -9.90
N LYS A 204 -10.82 6.41 -11.07
CA LYS A 204 -10.10 5.79 -12.18
C LYS A 204 -8.96 6.66 -12.69
N THR A 205 -9.16 7.97 -12.75
CA THR A 205 -8.10 8.93 -13.08
C THR A 205 -7.02 8.92 -12.03
N GLN A 206 -7.38 8.91 -10.75
CA GLN A 206 -6.42 8.81 -9.64
C GLN A 206 -5.55 7.56 -9.79
N MET A 207 -6.17 6.41 -10.02
CA MET A 207 -5.47 5.14 -10.17
C MET A 207 -4.50 5.16 -11.36
N MET A 208 -4.96 5.61 -12.52
CA MET A 208 -4.13 5.63 -13.73
C MET A 208 -2.94 6.58 -13.59
N GLU A 209 -3.14 7.75 -13.00
CA GLU A 209 -2.05 8.68 -12.72
C GLU A 209 -1.06 8.09 -11.72
N ALA A 210 -1.53 7.34 -10.72
CA ALA A 210 -0.66 6.64 -9.78
C ALA A 210 0.16 5.55 -10.47
N VAL A 211 -0.42 4.76 -11.36
CA VAL A 211 0.28 3.75 -12.15
C VAL A 211 1.40 4.40 -12.99
N LYS A 212 1.09 5.50 -13.67
CA LYS A 212 2.09 6.26 -14.43
C LYS A 212 3.22 6.77 -13.54
N ALA A 213 2.89 7.25 -12.35
CA ALA A 213 3.87 7.74 -11.38
C ALA A 213 4.84 6.63 -10.94
N VAL A 214 4.33 5.42 -10.69
CA VAL A 214 5.16 4.27 -10.35
C VAL A 214 6.08 3.91 -11.53
N PHE A 215 5.58 3.90 -12.75
CA PHE A 215 6.43 3.67 -13.93
C PHE A 215 7.51 4.74 -14.05
N ARG A 216 7.17 6.02 -13.82
CA ARG A 216 8.17 7.12 -13.86
C ARG A 216 9.24 6.96 -12.76
N SER A 217 8.87 6.42 -11.60
CA SER A 217 9.80 6.25 -10.49
C SER A 217 10.92 5.25 -10.80
N TRP A 218 10.72 4.35 -11.76
CA TRP A 218 11.77 3.45 -12.25
C TRP A 218 12.97 4.23 -12.78
N ASP A 219 12.74 5.38 -13.39
CA ASP A 219 13.78 6.23 -13.99
C ASP A 219 14.12 7.47 -13.13
N ASN A 220 13.79 7.46 -11.84
CA ASN A 220 14.17 8.56 -10.96
C ASN A 220 15.68 8.48 -10.60
N PRO A 221 16.32 9.61 -10.20
CA PRO A 221 17.77 9.62 -9.91
C PRO A 221 18.20 8.62 -8.85
N ARG A 222 17.40 8.43 -7.78
CA ARG A 222 17.72 7.48 -6.71
C ARG A 222 17.71 6.05 -7.22
N ALA A 223 16.70 5.70 -8.00
CA ALA A 223 16.57 4.36 -8.58
C ALA A 223 17.70 4.09 -9.57
N ASN A 224 18.06 5.05 -10.39
CA ASN A 224 19.15 4.93 -11.35
C ASN A 224 20.50 4.67 -10.66
N VAL A 225 20.79 5.38 -9.59
CA VAL A 225 22.02 5.18 -8.81
C VAL A 225 22.01 3.79 -8.16
N TYR A 226 20.91 3.42 -7.53
CA TYR A 226 20.78 2.12 -6.86
C TYR A 226 20.98 0.96 -7.85
N ARG A 227 20.35 1.04 -9.03
CA ARG A 227 20.49 0.00 -10.05
C ARG A 227 21.93 -0.15 -10.52
N ARG A 228 22.64 0.95 -10.76
CA ARG A 228 24.05 0.91 -11.17
C ARG A 228 24.92 0.28 -10.10
N MET A 229 24.67 0.59 -8.83
CA MET A 229 25.45 0.04 -7.71
C MET A 229 25.17 -1.44 -7.46
N ASN A 230 24.03 -1.96 -7.88
CA ASN A 230 23.61 -3.34 -7.64
C ASN A 230 23.51 -4.18 -8.92
N ASP A 231 24.04 -3.70 -10.04
CA ASP A 231 24.04 -4.39 -11.33
C ASP A 231 22.64 -4.85 -11.79
N ILE A 232 21.65 -4.01 -11.57
CA ILE A 232 20.26 -4.25 -11.97
C ILE A 232 20.03 -3.62 -13.36
N PRO A 233 19.76 -4.42 -14.41
CA PRO A 233 19.54 -3.88 -15.74
C PRO A 233 18.32 -2.95 -15.81
N TYR A 234 18.48 -1.83 -16.50
CA TYR A 234 17.38 -0.89 -16.76
C TYR A 234 16.21 -1.57 -17.49
N SER A 235 16.52 -2.50 -18.39
CA SER A 235 15.52 -3.23 -19.19
C SER A 235 14.56 -4.09 -18.38
N TRP A 236 14.86 -4.37 -17.11
CA TRP A 236 13.97 -5.18 -16.28
C TRP A 236 12.66 -4.47 -15.95
N GLY A 237 12.67 -3.15 -15.82
CA GLY A 237 11.49 -2.39 -15.45
C GLY A 237 10.94 -2.73 -14.05
N THR A 238 9.81 -2.14 -13.72
CA THR A 238 9.08 -2.46 -12.51
C THR A 238 7.68 -2.95 -12.85
N ALA A 239 7.17 -3.91 -12.08
CA ALA A 239 5.75 -4.21 -12.06
C ALA A 239 5.04 -3.20 -11.14
N VAL A 240 3.72 -3.14 -11.27
CA VAL A 240 2.84 -2.33 -10.42
C VAL A 240 1.77 -3.22 -9.82
N ASN A 241 1.68 -3.24 -8.50
CA ASN A 241 0.66 -4.00 -7.78
C ASN A 241 -0.47 -3.07 -7.37
N VAL A 242 -1.68 -3.37 -7.81
CA VAL A 242 -2.91 -2.68 -7.43
C VAL A 242 -3.66 -3.62 -6.48
N GLN A 243 -3.86 -3.19 -5.25
CA GLN A 243 -4.34 -4.07 -4.20
C GLN A 243 -5.37 -3.35 -3.33
N PRO A 244 -6.46 -4.03 -2.91
CA PRO A 244 -7.40 -3.45 -1.96
C PRO A 244 -6.69 -3.03 -0.67
N MET A 245 -7.05 -1.85 -0.15
CA MET A 245 -6.56 -1.40 1.15
C MET A 245 -7.14 -2.26 2.26
N VAL A 246 -6.30 -2.57 3.24
CA VAL A 246 -6.69 -3.07 4.56
C VAL A 246 -6.10 -2.12 5.60
N PHE A 247 -6.90 -1.77 6.61
CA PHE A 247 -6.57 -0.66 7.49
C PHE A 247 -6.23 -1.15 8.91
N GLY A 248 -4.95 -1.16 9.21
CA GLY A 248 -4.45 -1.43 10.56
C GLY A 248 -4.78 -0.34 11.56
N ASN A 249 -5.23 0.81 11.08
CA ASN A 249 -5.64 1.95 11.90
C ASN A 249 -7.16 2.17 11.94
N LEU A 250 -7.94 1.13 11.63
CA LEU A 250 -9.40 1.24 11.62
C LEU A 250 -9.97 1.41 13.04
N ASN A 251 -9.46 0.62 13.99
CA ASN A 251 -9.92 0.61 15.39
C ASN A 251 -8.92 -0.13 16.29
N GLU A 252 -9.25 -0.30 17.56
CA GLU A 252 -8.41 -0.98 18.54
C GLU A 252 -8.26 -2.50 18.30
N ASN A 253 -9.09 -3.09 17.44
CA ASN A 253 -8.98 -4.49 17.00
C ASN A 253 -8.20 -4.62 15.69
N SER A 254 -7.45 -3.60 15.34
CA SER A 254 -6.67 -3.51 14.11
C SER A 254 -5.21 -3.22 14.46
N GLY A 255 -4.34 -3.51 13.53
CA GLY A 255 -2.91 -3.25 13.72
C GLY A 255 -2.10 -3.64 12.50
N THR A 256 -0.82 -3.40 12.58
CA THR A 256 0.13 -3.73 11.51
C THR A 256 1.45 -4.18 12.12
N GLY A 257 2.20 -5.00 11.41
CA GLY A 257 3.48 -5.46 11.92
C GLY A 257 4.38 -6.10 10.88
N VAL A 258 5.58 -6.35 11.32
CA VAL A 258 6.61 -7.05 10.58
C VAL A 258 7.19 -8.14 11.47
N ALA A 259 7.47 -9.30 10.92
CA ALA A 259 8.05 -10.39 11.68
C ALA A 259 8.89 -11.32 10.80
N PHE A 260 9.94 -11.86 11.41
CA PHE A 260 10.71 -12.96 10.85
C PHE A 260 10.20 -14.30 11.39
N THR A 261 10.29 -15.34 10.58
CA THR A 261 9.96 -16.71 11.02
C THR A 261 10.94 -17.27 12.03
N ARG A 262 12.15 -16.70 12.07
CA ARG A 262 13.22 -17.04 13.02
C ARG A 262 13.89 -15.77 13.50
N ASP A 263 14.56 -15.85 14.66
CA ASP A 263 15.45 -14.78 15.09
C ASP A 263 16.58 -14.62 14.06
N PRO A 264 16.70 -13.46 13.40
CA PRO A 264 17.68 -13.27 12.32
C PRO A 264 19.12 -13.25 12.82
N ALA A 265 19.34 -13.04 14.13
CA ALA A 265 20.69 -13.02 14.72
C ALA A 265 21.15 -14.40 15.15
N THR A 266 20.25 -15.23 15.68
CA THR A 266 20.60 -16.53 16.28
C THR A 266 20.12 -17.74 15.48
N GLY A 267 19.13 -17.56 14.62
CA GLY A 267 18.47 -18.67 13.90
C GLY A 267 17.48 -19.46 14.75
N GLU A 268 17.22 -19.02 15.98
CA GLU A 268 16.25 -19.66 16.86
C GLU A 268 14.86 -19.69 16.20
N LYS A 269 14.21 -20.86 16.25
CA LYS A 269 12.89 -21.07 15.66
C LYS A 269 11.80 -20.47 16.55
N ALA A 270 11.66 -19.15 16.47
CA ALA A 270 10.62 -18.38 17.16
C ALA A 270 10.30 -17.15 16.32
N LEU A 271 9.04 -16.76 16.27
CA LEU A 271 8.65 -15.51 15.63
C LEU A 271 9.37 -14.34 16.28
N PHE A 272 10.02 -13.54 15.48
CA PHE A 272 10.79 -12.38 15.91
C PHE A 272 10.31 -11.15 15.17
N GLY A 273 9.71 -10.19 15.85
CA GLY A 273 9.18 -9.01 15.20
C GLY A 273 8.40 -8.10 16.11
N GLU A 274 7.74 -7.16 15.49
CA GLU A 274 7.05 -6.06 16.16
C GLU A 274 5.71 -5.78 15.51
N TYR A 275 4.77 -5.25 16.30
CA TYR A 275 3.49 -4.79 15.78
C TYR A 275 3.00 -3.56 16.57
N LEU A 276 2.11 -2.81 15.92
CA LEU A 276 1.41 -1.68 16.55
C LEU A 276 -0.10 -1.86 16.39
N ILE A 277 -0.82 -1.70 17.50
CA ILE A 277 -2.29 -1.66 17.47
C ILE A 277 -2.73 -0.29 16.94
N ASN A 278 -3.80 -0.29 16.17
CA ASN A 278 -4.41 0.91 15.60
C ASN A 278 -3.39 1.82 14.90
N ALA A 279 -2.66 1.24 13.95
CA ALA A 279 -1.61 1.92 13.19
C ALA A 279 -1.51 1.39 11.76
N GLN A 280 -1.04 2.23 10.86
CA GLN A 280 -0.65 1.84 9.51
C GLN A 280 0.86 1.55 9.44
N GLY A 281 1.29 0.85 8.38
CA GLY A 281 2.70 0.52 8.18
C GLY A 281 3.62 1.76 8.16
N GLU A 282 3.15 2.86 7.61
CA GLU A 282 3.89 4.12 7.59
C GLU A 282 4.13 4.70 8.99
N ASP A 283 3.22 4.45 9.93
CA ASP A 283 3.36 4.88 11.33
C ASP A 283 4.46 4.09 12.05
N VAL A 284 4.61 2.82 11.70
CA VAL A 284 5.69 1.95 12.23
C VAL A 284 7.05 2.46 11.74
N VAL A 285 7.15 2.75 10.46
CA VAL A 285 8.39 3.26 9.83
C VAL A 285 8.77 4.63 10.39
N ALA A 286 7.79 5.49 10.64
CA ALA A 286 8.02 6.84 11.19
C ALA A 286 8.52 6.85 12.64
N GLY A 287 8.40 5.72 13.36
CA GLY A 287 8.88 5.61 14.73
C GLY A 287 8.16 6.48 15.75
N VAL A 288 6.94 6.92 15.44
CA VAL A 288 6.16 7.86 16.28
C VAL A 288 5.66 7.20 17.57
N ARG A 289 5.47 5.88 17.55
CA ARG A 289 5.02 5.07 18.67
C ARG A 289 5.97 3.90 18.89
N THR A 290 6.15 3.50 20.14
CA THR A 290 6.95 2.32 20.47
C THR A 290 6.16 1.06 20.12
N PRO A 291 6.63 0.21 19.20
CA PRO A 291 5.95 -1.03 18.87
C PRO A 291 6.08 -2.05 19.97
N SER A 292 5.10 -2.95 20.05
CA SER A 292 5.14 -4.12 20.92
C SER A 292 5.87 -5.26 20.23
N LYS A 293 6.49 -6.14 20.99
CA LYS A 293 7.07 -7.38 20.47
C LYS A 293 5.95 -8.30 19.99
N ILE A 294 6.23 -9.07 18.93
CA ILE A 294 5.24 -9.97 18.33
C ILE A 294 4.62 -10.95 19.33
N ASP A 295 5.35 -11.34 20.37
CA ASP A 295 4.84 -12.23 21.43
C ASP A 295 3.64 -11.64 22.16
N GLN A 296 3.56 -10.31 22.27
CA GLN A 296 2.43 -9.63 22.90
C GLN A 296 1.12 -9.86 22.13
N LEU A 297 1.21 -10.09 20.81
CA LEU A 297 0.04 -10.39 19.97
C LEU A 297 -0.66 -11.67 20.43
N LYS A 298 0.07 -12.61 20.98
CA LYS A 298 -0.47 -13.85 21.54
C LYS A 298 -1.45 -13.58 22.70
N GLN A 299 -1.21 -12.53 23.46
CA GLN A 299 -2.11 -12.11 24.55
C GLN A 299 -3.22 -11.20 24.05
N ASP A 300 -2.89 -10.26 23.16
CA ASP A 300 -3.84 -9.27 22.66
C ASP A 300 -4.88 -9.88 21.70
N MET A 301 -4.45 -10.76 20.80
CA MET A 301 -5.28 -11.41 19.79
C MET A 301 -4.83 -12.86 19.58
N PRO A 302 -5.16 -13.78 20.50
CA PRO A 302 -4.63 -15.15 20.46
C PRO A 302 -4.96 -15.92 19.19
N GLN A 303 -6.17 -15.77 18.65
CA GLN A 303 -6.56 -16.47 17.42
C GLN A 303 -5.80 -15.95 16.18
N VAL A 304 -5.60 -14.63 16.11
CA VAL A 304 -4.80 -14.01 15.05
C VAL A 304 -3.35 -14.45 15.14
N TYR A 305 -2.79 -14.48 16.35
CA TYR A 305 -1.41 -14.96 16.56
C TYR A 305 -1.23 -16.40 16.08
N GLU A 306 -2.16 -17.31 16.43
CA GLU A 306 -2.09 -18.70 16.01
C GLU A 306 -2.19 -18.84 14.50
N GLN A 307 -3.09 -18.11 13.86
CA GLN A 307 -3.20 -18.08 12.40
C GLN A 307 -1.89 -17.60 11.77
N PHE A 308 -1.34 -16.52 12.28
CA PHE A 308 -0.09 -15.96 11.79
C PHE A 308 1.09 -16.93 11.97
N ALA A 309 1.20 -17.57 13.13
CA ALA A 309 2.23 -18.56 13.41
C ALA A 309 2.15 -19.75 12.45
N THR A 310 0.95 -20.22 12.13
CA THR A 310 0.72 -21.30 11.16
C THR A 310 1.15 -20.87 9.76
N ILE A 311 0.79 -19.66 9.35
CA ILE A 311 1.19 -19.09 8.06
C ILE A 311 2.70 -18.98 7.96
N ALA A 312 3.35 -18.46 9.01
CA ALA A 312 4.81 -18.32 9.08
C ALA A 312 5.52 -19.67 8.90
N GLN A 313 5.03 -20.71 9.58
CA GLN A 313 5.59 -22.04 9.45
C GLN A 313 5.40 -22.59 8.03
N ASN A 314 4.24 -22.41 7.44
CA ASN A 314 3.94 -22.86 6.09
C ASN A 314 4.80 -22.13 5.05
N LEU A 315 5.04 -20.84 5.22
CA LEU A 315 5.90 -20.07 4.33
C LEU A 315 7.36 -20.52 4.41
N GLU A 316 7.87 -20.70 5.63
CA GLU A 316 9.23 -21.19 5.82
C GLU A 316 9.43 -22.58 5.21
N ASN A 317 8.47 -23.48 5.40
CA ASN A 317 8.49 -24.82 4.83
C ASN A 317 8.44 -24.78 3.30
N HIS A 318 7.64 -23.90 2.73
CA HIS A 318 7.50 -23.76 1.28
C HIS A 318 8.76 -23.23 0.61
N TYR A 319 9.29 -22.11 1.13
CA TYR A 319 10.47 -21.46 0.56
C TYR A 319 11.79 -22.10 1.02
N LYS A 320 11.75 -22.94 2.05
CA LYS A 320 12.93 -23.60 2.64
C LYS A 320 13.99 -22.61 3.12
N ASP A 321 13.52 -21.45 3.57
CA ASP A 321 14.35 -20.37 4.09
C ASP A 321 13.51 -19.54 5.06
N MET A 322 14.19 -18.87 6.01
CA MET A 322 13.50 -17.94 6.90
C MET A 322 12.83 -16.83 6.10
N GLN A 323 11.67 -16.39 6.56
CA GLN A 323 10.88 -15.38 5.88
C GLN A 323 10.80 -14.10 6.69
N ASP A 324 10.88 -12.99 5.99
CA ASP A 324 10.58 -11.64 6.46
C ASP A 324 9.17 -11.30 5.96
N MET A 325 8.24 -11.07 6.88
CA MET A 325 6.82 -10.97 6.57
C MET A 325 6.25 -9.63 7.02
N GLU A 326 5.33 -9.09 6.21
CA GLU A 326 4.50 -7.95 6.59
C GLU A 326 3.05 -8.39 6.67
N PHE A 327 2.35 -7.94 7.69
CA PHE A 327 0.94 -8.26 7.90
C PHE A 327 0.16 -7.06 8.42
N THR A 328 -1.14 -7.10 8.20
CA THR A 328 -2.09 -6.14 8.76
C THR A 328 -3.28 -6.89 9.35
N ILE A 329 -3.79 -6.39 10.43
CA ILE A 329 -5.01 -6.88 11.06
C ILE A 329 -6.06 -5.77 10.95
N GLU A 330 -7.17 -6.07 10.29
CA GLU A 330 -8.28 -5.13 10.17
C GLU A 330 -9.48 -5.72 10.88
N ASN A 331 -9.90 -5.06 11.95
CA ASN A 331 -11.06 -5.47 12.75
C ASN A 331 -11.04 -6.96 13.12
N GLY A 332 -9.90 -7.42 13.64
CA GLY A 332 -9.72 -8.80 14.09
C GLY A 332 -9.39 -9.80 12.99
N LYS A 333 -9.30 -9.38 11.73
CA LYS A 333 -8.99 -10.25 10.59
C LYS A 333 -7.57 -10.02 10.09
N LEU A 334 -6.81 -11.11 10.00
CA LEU A 334 -5.42 -11.09 9.54
C LEU A 334 -5.34 -11.07 8.00
N TYR A 335 -4.44 -10.24 7.48
CA TYR A 335 -4.05 -10.20 6.07
C TYR A 335 -2.54 -10.22 5.92
N MET A 336 -2.06 -11.03 4.98
CA MET A 336 -0.65 -11.06 4.60
C MET A 336 -0.41 -10.09 3.44
N LEU A 337 0.56 -9.20 3.59
CA LEU A 337 0.87 -8.18 2.59
C LEU A 337 2.17 -8.44 1.85
N GLN A 338 3.13 -9.10 2.49
CA GLN A 338 4.43 -9.39 1.88
C GLN A 338 5.11 -10.55 2.58
N THR A 339 5.83 -11.34 1.81
CA THR A 339 6.85 -12.27 2.29
C THR A 339 8.07 -12.19 1.39
N ARG A 340 9.24 -12.33 1.97
CA ARG A 340 10.50 -12.42 1.25
C ARG A 340 11.50 -13.24 2.06
N ASN A 341 12.49 -13.82 1.38
CA ASN A 341 13.56 -14.51 2.08
C ASN A 341 14.32 -13.52 2.96
N GLY A 342 14.66 -13.94 4.16
CA GLY A 342 15.43 -13.12 5.08
C GLY A 342 16.82 -12.82 4.51
N LYS A 343 17.30 -11.61 4.72
CA LYS A 343 18.68 -11.24 4.38
C LYS A 343 19.62 -11.89 5.39
N ARG A 344 20.67 -12.52 4.90
CA ARG A 344 21.76 -13.11 5.69
C ARG A 344 22.96 -12.17 5.72
#